data_d238c4108ea610f75f7f97bcc082ab5e
#
_entry.id   d238c4108ea610f75f7f97bcc082ab5e
#
_cell.length_a   1.000
_cell.length_b   1.000
_cell.length_c   1.000
_cell.angle_alpha   90.00
_cell.angle_beta   90.00
_cell.angle_gamma   90.00
#
_symmetry.space_group_name_H-M   'P 1'
#
loop_
_entity.id
_entity.type
_entity.pdbx_description
1 polymer ?
#
loop_
_entity_poly.entity_id
_entity_poly.type
_entity_poly.pdbx_seq_one_letter_code
_entity_poly.pdbx_strand_id
1 'polypeptide(L)'
;MALVLTALAACSSGKGKPLESGDITKENVSQVCEILNEAGLSNVDVFEKWVKDSASGASEKASEMSGFTDADCRMTVMLLAGELIKYDSVEEDYNGTYLMFDMDAIENNDVYSVLKDKKQLFTTMFGEMAISKNGFAETLHENWSKHGINVESDKCSVISILFKAYEEEAAFVGHTGILIDCRNIESVDSNYLFVEKIAFGDPFKITLFNDENDLIEMLSERPDYTSEEGDPAPVVYKNGDRIGELER
;
A
#
# COMPACT_ATOMS: atom_id res chain seq x y z
N MET A 1 -55.38 -21.18 -34.07
CA MET A 1 -54.70 -20.17 -33.22
C MET A 1 -53.64 -20.88 -32.39
N ALA A 2 -52.40 -20.75 -32.79
CA ALA A 2 -51.28 -21.36 -32.08
C ALA A 2 -50.61 -20.27 -31.21
N LEU A 3 -50.60 -20.48 -29.91
CA LEU A 3 -49.95 -19.61 -28.95
C LEU A 3 -48.44 -19.91 -28.98
N VAL A 4 -47.62 -18.97 -29.44
CA VAL A 4 -46.17 -19.03 -29.34
C VAL A 4 -45.79 -18.46 -27.98
N LEU A 5 -45.37 -19.30 -27.03
CA LEU A 5 -44.72 -18.91 -25.81
C LEU A 5 -43.23 -18.60 -26.11
N THR A 6 -42.89 -17.31 -26.16
CA THR A 6 -41.50 -16.88 -26.15
C THR A 6 -40.99 -16.96 -24.70
N ALA A 7 -40.13 -17.95 -24.42
CA ALA A 7 -39.35 -18.01 -23.20
C ALA A 7 -38.27 -16.93 -23.26
N LEU A 8 -38.43 -15.89 -22.46
CA LEU A 8 -37.37 -14.96 -22.12
C LEU A 8 -36.34 -15.70 -21.23
N ALA A 9 -35.23 -16.10 -21.86
CA ALA A 9 -34.06 -16.52 -21.10
C ALA A 9 -33.51 -15.29 -20.36
N ALA A 10 -33.77 -15.19 -19.07
CA ALA A 10 -33.06 -14.27 -18.19
C ALA A 10 -31.60 -14.73 -18.15
N CYS A 11 -30.72 -14.01 -18.82
CA CYS A 11 -29.29 -14.08 -18.54
C CYS A 11 -29.09 -13.62 -17.10
N SER A 12 -28.97 -14.56 -16.17
CA SER A 12 -28.38 -14.28 -14.87
C SER A 12 -26.90 -14.00 -15.15
N SER A 13 -26.53 -12.72 -15.20
CA SER A 13 -25.14 -12.32 -15.01
C SER A 13 -24.72 -12.92 -13.67
N GLY A 14 -23.91 -13.98 -13.72
CA GLY A 14 -23.36 -14.59 -12.53
C GLY A 14 -22.54 -13.52 -11.80
N LYS A 15 -23.10 -12.96 -10.72
CA LYS A 15 -22.29 -12.18 -9.78
C LYS A 15 -21.23 -13.15 -9.27
N GLY A 16 -19.97 -12.82 -9.49
CA GLY A 16 -18.84 -13.54 -8.92
C GLY A 16 -19.01 -13.65 -7.39
N LYS A 17 -18.23 -14.51 -6.76
CA LYS A 17 -18.21 -14.59 -5.29
C LYS A 17 -17.91 -13.18 -4.76
N PRO A 18 -18.64 -12.67 -3.73
CA PRO A 18 -18.35 -11.39 -3.11
C PRO A 18 -16.89 -11.34 -2.67
N LEU A 19 -16.24 -10.19 -2.81
CA LEU A 19 -14.91 -9.97 -2.31
C LEU A 19 -14.96 -9.94 -0.77
N GLU A 20 -14.06 -10.63 -0.12
CA GLU A 20 -13.97 -10.72 1.35
C GLU A 20 -12.58 -10.20 1.80
N SER A 21 -12.50 -9.63 3.00
CA SER A 21 -11.22 -9.26 3.62
C SER A 21 -10.34 -10.50 3.82
N GLY A 22 -9.05 -10.37 3.54
CA GLY A 22 -8.09 -11.46 3.69
C GLY A 22 -6.95 -11.38 2.68
N ASP A 23 -6.26 -12.50 2.51
CA ASP A 23 -5.13 -12.59 1.61
C ASP A 23 -5.56 -12.49 0.14
N ILE A 24 -4.74 -11.79 -0.65
CA ILE A 24 -4.89 -11.79 -2.10
C ILE A 24 -4.20 -13.04 -2.63
N THR A 25 -4.99 -13.93 -3.22
CA THR A 25 -4.56 -15.24 -3.72
C THR A 25 -4.68 -15.32 -5.23
N LYS A 26 -4.24 -16.43 -5.82
CA LYS A 26 -4.43 -16.67 -7.26
C LYS A 26 -5.89 -16.71 -7.70
N GLU A 27 -6.78 -17.07 -6.76
CA GLU A 27 -8.21 -17.22 -7.00
C GLU A 27 -8.95 -15.88 -7.03
N ASN A 28 -8.52 -14.89 -6.23
CA ASN A 28 -9.20 -13.60 -6.10
C ASN A 28 -8.44 -12.40 -6.70
N VAL A 29 -7.15 -12.57 -7.06
CA VAL A 29 -6.32 -11.46 -7.56
C VAL A 29 -6.90 -10.76 -8.77
N SER A 30 -7.51 -11.50 -9.69
CA SER A 30 -8.11 -10.89 -10.90
C SER A 30 -9.27 -9.95 -10.54
N GLN A 31 -10.11 -10.34 -9.55
CA GLN A 31 -11.18 -9.47 -9.05
C GLN A 31 -10.61 -8.22 -8.35
N VAL A 32 -9.55 -8.37 -7.56
CA VAL A 32 -8.85 -7.24 -6.96
C VAL A 32 -8.29 -6.32 -8.04
N CYS A 33 -7.64 -6.86 -9.08
CA CYS A 33 -7.09 -6.09 -10.19
C CYS A 33 -8.15 -5.29 -10.97
N GLU A 34 -9.37 -5.82 -11.13
CA GLU A 34 -10.49 -5.08 -11.72
C GLU A 34 -10.79 -3.82 -10.90
N ILE A 35 -10.84 -3.93 -9.57
CA ILE A 35 -11.07 -2.79 -8.66
C ILE A 35 -9.93 -1.77 -8.72
N LEU A 36 -8.66 -2.25 -8.71
CA LEU A 36 -7.50 -1.37 -8.80
C LEU A 36 -7.49 -0.57 -10.11
N ASN A 37 -7.85 -1.21 -11.23
CA ASN A 37 -7.99 -0.54 -12.53
C ASN A 37 -9.12 0.49 -12.53
N GLU A 38 -10.28 0.15 -11.95
CA GLU A 38 -11.42 1.07 -11.86
C GLU A 38 -11.13 2.26 -10.94
N ALA A 39 -10.29 2.05 -9.93
CA ALA A 39 -9.77 3.10 -9.06
C ALA A 39 -8.71 4.00 -9.73
N GLY A 40 -8.21 3.63 -10.92
CA GLY A 40 -7.22 4.40 -11.68
C GLY A 40 -5.78 4.16 -11.26
N LEU A 41 -5.50 3.04 -10.59
CA LEU A 41 -4.14 2.65 -10.21
C LEU A 41 -3.34 2.13 -11.41
N SER A 42 -2.03 2.26 -11.36
CA SER A 42 -1.12 1.90 -12.44
C SER A 42 -0.48 0.52 -12.23
N ASN A 43 0.15 -0.03 -13.27
CA ASN A 43 0.94 -1.27 -13.21
C ASN A 43 0.20 -2.47 -12.56
N VAL A 44 -1.12 -2.52 -12.71
CA VAL A 44 -1.97 -3.55 -12.09
C VAL A 44 -1.66 -4.95 -12.61
N ASP A 45 -1.24 -5.07 -13.86
CA ASP A 45 -0.77 -6.33 -14.46
C ASP A 45 0.55 -6.82 -13.83
N VAL A 46 1.46 -5.91 -13.49
CA VAL A 46 2.69 -6.22 -12.76
C VAL A 46 2.36 -6.64 -11.33
N PHE A 47 1.43 -5.94 -10.68
CA PHE A 47 0.94 -6.31 -9.35
C PHE A 47 0.32 -7.72 -9.36
N GLU A 48 -0.53 -8.04 -10.34
CA GLU A 48 -1.11 -9.37 -10.46
C GLU A 48 -0.03 -10.46 -10.57
N LYS A 49 1.03 -10.18 -11.32
CA LYS A 49 2.17 -11.08 -11.41
C LYS A 49 2.89 -11.24 -10.08
N TRP A 50 3.17 -10.15 -9.36
CA TRP A 50 3.81 -10.21 -8.04
C TRP A 50 3.01 -11.05 -7.05
N VAL A 51 1.67 -10.87 -7.00
CA VAL A 51 0.78 -11.69 -6.17
C VAL A 51 0.89 -13.18 -6.55
N LYS A 52 0.84 -13.50 -7.84
CA LYS A 52 0.92 -14.90 -8.31
C LYS A 52 2.28 -15.54 -8.01
N ASP A 53 3.35 -14.79 -8.09
CA ASP A 53 4.71 -15.26 -7.80
C ASP A 53 4.90 -15.46 -6.30
N SER A 54 4.47 -14.52 -5.45
CA SER A 54 4.51 -14.62 -3.99
C SER A 54 3.70 -15.83 -3.50
N ALA A 55 2.46 -15.98 -3.96
CA ALA A 55 1.59 -17.10 -3.60
C ALA A 55 2.09 -18.48 -4.07
N SER A 56 3.13 -18.54 -4.89
CA SER A 56 3.74 -19.82 -5.33
C SER A 56 4.90 -20.31 -4.44
N GLY A 57 5.23 -19.58 -3.36
CA GLY A 57 6.40 -19.87 -2.51
C GLY A 57 7.73 -19.58 -3.21
N ALA A 58 7.72 -18.81 -4.31
CA ALA A 58 8.93 -18.43 -5.01
C ALA A 58 9.83 -17.53 -4.14
N SER A 59 9.24 -16.76 -3.22
CA SER A 59 9.95 -15.92 -2.26
C SER A 59 10.72 -16.72 -1.20
N GLU A 60 10.19 -17.85 -0.71
CA GLU A 60 10.89 -18.70 0.25
C GLU A 60 12.18 -19.31 -0.34
N LYS A 61 12.16 -19.70 -1.61
CA LYS A 61 13.35 -20.23 -2.29
C LYS A 61 14.41 -19.18 -2.58
N ALA A 62 14.02 -17.95 -2.69
CA ALA A 62 14.91 -16.85 -2.99
C ALA A 62 15.59 -16.29 -1.74
N SER A 63 14.96 -16.37 -0.56
CA SER A 63 15.58 -16.01 0.72
C SER A 63 16.76 -16.94 1.09
N GLU A 64 16.77 -18.17 0.57
CA GLU A 64 17.89 -19.10 0.71
C GLU A 64 19.11 -18.74 -0.18
N MET A 65 18.93 -17.85 -1.18
CA MET A 65 19.94 -17.54 -2.20
C MET A 65 20.55 -16.14 -2.09
N SER A 66 20.60 -15.51 -0.93
CA SER A 66 21.22 -14.19 -0.72
C SER A 66 20.60 -13.02 -1.52
N GLY A 67 19.48 -12.53 -1.11
CA GLY A 67 18.86 -11.29 -1.62
C GLY A 67 17.38 -11.28 -1.27
N PHE A 68 16.89 -10.15 -0.77
CA PHE A 68 15.46 -9.96 -0.60
C PHE A 68 14.81 -9.94 -1.98
N THR A 69 13.97 -10.91 -2.27
CA THR A 69 13.40 -11.15 -3.58
C THR A 69 11.89 -10.95 -3.58
N ASP A 70 11.32 -10.49 -2.48
CA ASP A 70 9.91 -10.22 -2.33
C ASP A 70 9.64 -8.71 -2.26
N ALA A 71 8.46 -8.27 -2.70
CA ALA A 71 7.99 -6.91 -2.50
C ALA A 71 7.59 -6.69 -1.04
N ASP A 72 7.59 -5.44 -0.60
CA ASP A 72 7.03 -5.00 0.66
C ASP A 72 5.90 -3.99 0.48
N CYS A 73 5.45 -3.37 1.58
CA CYS A 73 4.39 -2.37 1.57
C CYS A 73 4.75 -1.14 0.72
N ARG A 74 5.97 -0.62 0.84
CA ARG A 74 6.44 0.60 0.17
C ARG A 74 6.59 0.39 -1.33
N MET A 75 7.18 -0.74 -1.72
CA MET A 75 7.29 -1.14 -3.13
C MET A 75 5.91 -1.32 -3.77
N THR A 76 4.95 -1.89 -3.04
CA THR A 76 3.57 -2.09 -3.50
C THR A 76 2.86 -0.76 -3.75
N VAL A 77 2.97 0.19 -2.81
CA VAL A 77 2.40 1.54 -2.98
C VAL A 77 3.05 2.26 -4.15
N MET A 78 4.38 2.24 -4.27
CA MET A 78 5.07 2.89 -5.37
C MET A 78 4.74 2.28 -6.73
N LEU A 79 4.56 0.96 -6.81
CA LEU A 79 4.11 0.29 -8.03
C LEU A 79 2.73 0.79 -8.47
N LEU A 80 1.75 0.73 -7.57
CA LEU A 80 0.35 0.95 -7.89
C LEU A 80 -0.01 2.44 -7.96
N ALA A 81 0.45 3.25 -7.01
CA ALA A 81 0.09 4.66 -6.88
C ALA A 81 1.14 5.63 -7.40
N GLY A 82 2.32 5.16 -7.76
CA GLY A 82 3.45 6.03 -8.10
C GLY A 82 3.22 7.00 -9.27
N GLU A 83 2.30 6.70 -10.21
CA GLU A 83 1.91 7.62 -11.29
C GLU A 83 0.93 8.71 -10.83
N LEU A 84 0.24 8.48 -9.70
CA LEU A 84 -0.66 9.45 -9.10
C LEU A 84 0.08 10.45 -8.21
N ILE A 85 1.34 10.16 -7.86
CA ILE A 85 2.15 11.00 -6.98
C ILE A 85 2.83 12.09 -7.80
N LYS A 86 2.56 13.35 -7.45
CA LYS A 86 3.24 14.54 -7.99
C LYS A 86 4.18 15.10 -6.94
N TYR A 87 5.26 15.71 -7.39
CA TYR A 87 6.27 16.29 -6.51
C TYR A 87 7.04 17.40 -7.24
N ASP A 88 7.57 18.35 -6.48
CA ASP A 88 8.39 19.45 -7.00
C ASP A 88 9.88 19.10 -6.94
N SER A 89 10.29 18.32 -5.95
CA SER A 89 11.68 17.91 -5.73
C SER A 89 11.78 16.57 -5.01
N VAL A 90 12.95 15.96 -5.04
CA VAL A 90 13.30 14.73 -4.33
C VAL A 90 14.64 14.90 -3.62
N GLU A 91 14.91 14.10 -2.60
CA GLU A 91 16.24 13.97 -2.02
C GLU A 91 17.17 13.24 -3.02
N GLU A 92 18.32 13.82 -3.32
CA GLU A 92 19.25 13.25 -4.32
C GLU A 92 20.04 12.07 -3.78
N ASP A 93 20.48 12.18 -2.50
CA ASP A 93 21.34 11.20 -1.86
C ASP A 93 20.63 10.59 -0.63
N TYR A 94 20.26 9.32 -0.74
CA TYR A 94 19.77 8.55 0.38
C TYR A 94 20.91 7.74 1.01
N ASN A 95 21.22 8.02 2.28
CA ASN A 95 22.25 7.35 3.06
C ASN A 95 21.71 6.58 4.27
N GLY A 96 20.39 6.44 4.38
CA GLY A 96 19.74 5.74 5.47
C GLY A 96 19.86 4.21 5.35
N THR A 97 19.49 3.52 6.41
CA THR A 97 19.58 2.07 6.53
C THR A 97 18.24 1.36 6.54
N TYR A 98 17.15 2.08 6.83
CA TYR A 98 15.81 1.49 6.95
C TYR A 98 15.22 0.98 5.62
N LEU A 99 15.68 1.52 4.48
CA LEU A 99 15.27 1.06 3.14
C LEU A 99 16.31 0.18 2.44
N MET A 100 17.34 -0.30 3.15
CA MET A 100 18.45 -1.04 2.50
C MET A 100 17.96 -2.28 1.74
N PHE A 101 16.95 -2.97 2.25
CA PHE A 101 16.39 -4.17 1.61
C PHE A 101 15.54 -3.84 0.40
N ASP A 102 14.73 -2.78 0.49
CA ASP A 102 13.94 -2.27 -0.64
C ASP A 102 14.86 -1.83 -1.77
N MET A 103 15.90 -1.07 -1.43
CA MET A 103 16.85 -0.55 -2.39
C MET A 103 17.64 -1.66 -3.08
N ASP A 104 18.06 -2.69 -2.31
CA ASP A 104 18.73 -3.86 -2.87
C ASP A 104 17.79 -4.63 -3.81
N ALA A 105 16.55 -4.84 -3.42
CA ALA A 105 15.55 -5.52 -4.26
C ALA A 105 15.29 -4.74 -5.57
N ILE A 106 15.10 -3.42 -5.50
CA ILE A 106 14.84 -2.57 -6.68
C ILE A 106 16.06 -2.56 -7.62
N GLU A 107 17.28 -2.52 -7.09
CA GLU A 107 18.48 -2.45 -7.91
C GLU A 107 18.87 -3.77 -8.55
N ASN A 108 18.78 -4.86 -7.80
CA ASN A 108 19.39 -6.14 -8.13
C ASN A 108 18.38 -7.20 -8.61
N ASN A 109 17.07 -6.94 -8.51
CA ASN A 109 16.06 -7.87 -8.98
C ASN A 109 15.29 -7.28 -10.18
N ASP A 110 15.38 -7.95 -11.34
CA ASP A 110 14.71 -7.49 -12.57
C ASP A 110 13.18 -7.42 -12.46
N VAL A 111 12.58 -8.22 -11.55
CA VAL A 111 11.13 -8.19 -11.28
C VAL A 111 10.67 -6.82 -10.79
N TYR A 112 11.54 -6.09 -10.08
CA TYR A 112 11.25 -4.76 -9.51
C TYR A 112 11.85 -3.61 -10.34
N SER A 113 12.37 -3.89 -11.52
CA SER A 113 12.99 -2.88 -12.40
C SER A 113 12.05 -1.74 -12.78
N VAL A 114 10.74 -1.96 -12.76
CA VAL A 114 9.71 -0.93 -12.97
C VAL A 114 9.78 0.21 -11.95
N LEU A 115 10.40 0.01 -10.78
CA LEU A 115 10.56 0.99 -9.72
C LEU A 115 11.87 1.80 -9.83
N LYS A 116 12.82 1.40 -10.70
CA LYS A 116 14.16 2.03 -10.78
C LYS A 116 14.11 3.52 -11.04
N ASP A 117 13.24 3.95 -11.95
CA ASP A 117 13.11 5.37 -12.31
C ASP A 117 12.43 6.22 -11.21
N LYS A 118 11.81 5.57 -10.22
CA LYS A 118 11.12 6.22 -9.09
C LYS A 118 11.92 6.15 -7.78
N LYS A 119 13.15 5.68 -7.83
CA LYS A 119 13.98 5.41 -6.66
C LYS A 119 14.17 6.63 -5.74
N GLN A 120 14.42 7.81 -6.30
CA GLN A 120 14.60 9.04 -5.52
C GLN A 120 13.28 9.47 -4.85
N LEU A 121 12.16 9.38 -5.56
CA LEU A 121 10.84 9.62 -4.98
C LEU A 121 10.55 8.62 -3.85
N PHE A 122 10.85 7.34 -4.07
CA PHE A 122 10.68 6.27 -3.11
C PHE A 122 11.43 6.57 -1.80
N THR A 123 12.72 6.91 -1.88
CA THR A 123 13.54 7.24 -0.71
C THR A 123 13.09 8.52 -0.01
N THR A 124 12.64 9.53 -0.77
CA THR A 124 12.10 10.79 -0.22
C THR A 124 10.80 10.57 0.56
N MET A 125 9.95 9.66 0.08
CA MET A 125 8.65 9.40 0.72
C MET A 125 8.76 8.52 1.96
N PHE A 126 9.64 7.53 1.93
CA PHE A 126 9.60 6.42 2.89
C PHE A 126 10.86 6.30 3.75
N GLY A 127 11.96 6.94 3.37
CA GLY A 127 13.24 6.89 4.06
C GLY A 127 13.25 7.62 5.40
N GLU A 128 14.38 7.51 6.08
CA GLU A 128 14.61 8.23 7.33
C GLU A 128 14.58 9.75 7.08
N MET A 129 13.89 10.43 7.96
CA MET A 129 13.78 11.89 7.99
C MET A 129 14.03 12.42 9.39
N ALA A 130 14.70 13.56 9.49
CA ALA A 130 14.90 14.22 10.79
C ALA A 130 13.55 14.59 11.39
N ILE A 131 13.38 14.35 12.70
CA ILE A 131 12.17 14.73 13.42
C ILE A 131 11.97 16.25 13.31
N SER A 132 10.75 16.65 12.95
CA SER A 132 10.39 18.07 12.85
C SER A 132 10.58 18.81 14.16
N LYS A 133 10.97 20.08 14.07
CA LYS A 133 11.03 20.99 15.21
C LYS A 133 9.65 21.27 15.82
N ASN A 134 8.59 21.03 15.06
CA ASN A 134 7.20 21.18 15.50
C ASN A 134 6.66 19.90 16.15
N GLY A 135 7.45 18.85 16.23
CA GLY A 135 7.14 17.59 16.88
C GLY A 135 7.11 16.40 15.93
N PHE A 136 7.13 15.20 16.49
CA PHE A 136 7.15 13.94 15.76
C PHE A 136 5.95 13.80 14.80
N ALA A 137 4.76 14.16 15.28
CA ALA A 137 3.52 14.05 14.50
C ALA A 137 3.44 15.01 13.29
N GLU A 138 4.34 16.00 13.17
CA GLU A 138 4.40 16.90 12.02
C GLU A 138 5.46 16.50 10.99
N THR A 139 6.28 15.50 11.32
CA THR A 139 7.47 15.17 10.54
C THR A 139 7.17 14.77 9.10
N LEU A 140 6.25 13.83 8.88
CA LEU A 140 5.93 13.37 7.53
C LEU A 140 5.22 14.46 6.71
N HIS A 141 4.27 15.16 7.32
CA HIS A 141 3.55 16.27 6.67
C HIS A 141 4.52 17.36 6.19
N GLU A 142 5.46 17.78 7.03
CA GLU A 142 6.45 18.79 6.67
C GLU A 142 7.44 18.28 5.60
N ASN A 143 7.85 17.01 5.69
CA ASN A 143 8.72 16.41 4.68
C ASN A 143 8.02 16.38 3.31
N TRP A 144 6.79 15.90 3.23
CA TRP A 144 6.05 15.86 1.97
C TRP A 144 5.75 17.28 1.44
N SER A 145 5.38 18.21 2.32
CA SER A 145 5.15 19.62 1.95
C SER A 145 6.41 20.28 1.41
N LYS A 146 7.58 20.04 2.02
CA LYS A 146 8.88 20.53 1.56
C LYS A 146 9.19 20.12 0.11
N HIS A 147 8.80 18.91 -0.25
CA HIS A 147 9.07 18.33 -1.56
C HIS A 147 7.91 18.50 -2.56
N GLY A 148 6.80 19.13 -2.14
CA GLY A 148 5.60 19.28 -2.96
C GLY A 148 4.92 17.96 -3.29
N ILE A 149 5.11 16.93 -2.44
CA ILE A 149 4.54 15.60 -2.66
C ILE A 149 3.03 15.66 -2.43
N ASN A 150 2.28 15.26 -3.44
CA ASN A 150 0.81 15.21 -3.42
C ASN A 150 0.31 14.00 -4.21
N VAL A 151 -0.77 13.40 -3.76
CA VAL A 151 -1.44 12.28 -4.44
C VAL A 151 -2.65 12.81 -5.21
N GLU A 152 -2.58 12.77 -6.54
CA GLU A 152 -3.66 13.26 -7.42
C GLU A 152 -4.64 12.13 -7.75
N SER A 153 -5.61 11.91 -6.87
CA SER A 153 -6.70 10.95 -7.08
C SER A 153 -7.93 11.31 -6.27
N ASP A 154 -9.10 11.15 -6.87
CA ASP A 154 -10.40 11.27 -6.19
C ASP A 154 -10.84 9.94 -5.55
N LYS A 155 -10.21 8.83 -5.91
CA LYS A 155 -10.60 7.49 -5.47
C LYS A 155 -9.57 6.80 -4.59
N CYS A 156 -8.30 7.19 -4.67
CA CYS A 156 -7.21 6.51 -3.98
C CYS A 156 -6.47 7.45 -3.05
N SER A 157 -6.05 6.93 -1.92
CA SER A 157 -5.19 7.63 -0.97
C SER A 157 -4.04 6.71 -0.53
N VAL A 158 -2.87 7.29 -0.34
CA VAL A 158 -1.73 6.62 0.30
C VAL A 158 -1.86 6.80 1.80
N ILE A 159 -1.91 5.68 2.51
CA ILE A 159 -1.86 5.63 3.97
C ILE A 159 -0.41 5.34 4.36
N SER A 160 0.13 6.12 5.28
CA SER A 160 1.49 5.93 5.79
C SER A 160 1.49 5.94 7.30
N ILE A 161 2.26 5.05 7.93
CA ILE A 161 2.44 4.98 9.36
C ILE A 161 3.88 5.35 9.67
N LEU A 162 4.06 6.45 10.38
CA LEU A 162 5.35 6.97 10.80
C LEU A 162 5.73 6.39 12.15
N PHE A 163 6.94 5.85 12.23
CA PHE A 163 7.57 5.36 13.45
C PHE A 163 8.81 6.18 13.77
N LYS A 164 9.13 6.30 15.05
CA LYS A 164 10.42 6.81 15.47
C LYS A 164 11.49 5.75 15.19
N ALA A 165 12.62 6.18 14.63
CA ALA A 165 13.75 5.28 14.39
C ALA A 165 14.41 4.92 15.74
N TYR A 166 14.78 3.64 15.86
CA TYR A 166 15.43 3.14 17.07
C TYR A 166 16.78 3.83 17.28
N GLU A 167 17.03 4.29 18.52
CA GLU A 167 18.28 4.99 18.94
C GLU A 167 18.66 6.24 18.13
N GLU A 168 17.78 6.78 17.27
CA GLU A 168 18.06 7.94 16.43
C GLU A 168 17.02 9.06 16.64
N GLU A 169 17.44 10.31 16.42
CA GLU A 169 16.54 11.48 16.35
C GLU A 169 15.93 11.58 14.93
N ALA A 170 15.41 10.47 14.45
CA ALA A 170 14.85 10.32 13.12
C ALA A 170 13.51 9.58 13.16
N ALA A 171 12.75 9.71 12.09
CA ALA A 171 11.52 8.98 11.84
C ALA A 171 11.58 8.33 10.46
N PHE A 172 10.78 7.29 10.24
CA PHE A 172 10.66 6.62 8.95
C PHE A 172 9.25 6.08 8.75
N VAL A 173 8.85 5.86 7.50
CA VAL A 173 7.59 5.20 7.18
C VAL A 173 7.79 3.69 7.31
N GLY A 174 7.37 3.13 8.44
CA GLY A 174 7.52 1.70 8.72
C GLY A 174 6.45 0.84 8.05
N HIS A 175 5.27 1.42 7.76
CA HIS A 175 4.24 0.75 6.97
C HIS A 175 3.47 1.72 6.08
N THR A 176 2.96 1.21 4.95
CA THR A 176 2.13 1.97 4.03
C THR A 176 1.18 1.05 3.24
N GLY A 177 0.09 1.61 2.73
CA GLY A 177 -0.87 0.90 1.89
C GLY A 177 -1.73 1.88 1.09
N ILE A 178 -2.63 1.35 0.28
CA ILE A 178 -3.52 2.15 -0.55
C ILE A 178 -4.95 1.97 -0.07
N LEU A 179 -5.59 3.07 0.31
CA LEU A 179 -7.01 3.13 0.62
C LEU A 179 -7.79 3.56 -0.62
N ILE A 180 -8.75 2.75 -1.03
CA ILE A 180 -9.61 2.99 -2.20
C ILE A 180 -11.02 3.32 -1.72
N ASP A 181 -11.59 4.42 -2.20
CA ASP A 181 -13.00 4.75 -2.06
C ASP A 181 -13.82 3.94 -3.06
N CYS A 182 -14.52 2.93 -2.57
CA CYS A 182 -15.31 1.98 -3.36
C CYS A 182 -16.79 2.35 -3.49
N ARG A 183 -17.25 3.50 -2.94
CA ARG A 183 -18.67 3.90 -2.95
C ARG A 183 -19.29 4.02 -4.34
N ASN A 184 -18.46 4.15 -5.37
CA ASN A 184 -18.88 4.18 -6.78
C ASN A 184 -18.32 2.99 -7.58
N ILE A 185 -17.90 1.90 -6.94
CA ILE A 185 -17.43 0.66 -7.57
C ILE A 185 -18.46 -0.43 -7.34
N GLU A 186 -19.21 -0.79 -8.38
CA GLU A 186 -20.37 -1.70 -8.25
C GLU A 186 -20.01 -3.13 -7.83
N SER A 187 -18.75 -3.53 -8.03
CA SER A 187 -18.26 -4.88 -7.71
C SER A 187 -17.91 -5.09 -6.24
N VAL A 188 -17.97 -4.03 -5.41
CA VAL A 188 -17.60 -4.05 -3.99
C VAL A 188 -18.79 -3.61 -3.14
N ASP A 189 -19.16 -4.42 -2.16
CA ASP A 189 -20.30 -4.13 -1.25
C ASP A 189 -19.89 -3.23 -0.05
N SER A 190 -18.58 -2.89 0.09
CA SER A 190 -18.05 -2.02 1.15
C SER A 190 -17.68 -0.64 0.61
N ASN A 191 -17.68 0.36 1.48
CA ASN A 191 -17.35 1.74 1.09
C ASN A 191 -15.87 1.95 0.82
N TYR A 192 -14.99 1.19 1.48
CA TYR A 192 -13.53 1.31 1.38
C TYR A 192 -12.88 -0.04 1.25
N LEU A 193 -11.78 -0.07 0.50
CA LEU A 193 -10.89 -1.22 0.37
C LEU A 193 -9.46 -0.74 0.64
N PHE A 194 -8.78 -1.38 1.60
CA PHE A 194 -7.36 -1.13 1.88
C PHE A 194 -6.52 -2.26 1.33
N VAL A 195 -5.56 -1.93 0.48
CA VAL A 195 -4.61 -2.87 -0.13
C VAL A 195 -3.24 -2.65 0.48
N GLU A 196 -2.64 -3.71 0.95
CA GLU A 196 -1.33 -3.68 1.59
C GLU A 196 -0.54 -4.96 1.44
N LYS A 197 0.74 -4.91 1.75
CA LYS A 197 1.61 -6.04 2.02
C LYS A 197 2.36 -5.73 3.31
N ILE A 198 2.18 -6.55 4.34
CA ILE A 198 2.66 -6.21 5.69
C ILE A 198 4.19 -6.20 5.73
N ALA A 199 4.83 -7.26 5.25
CA ALA A 199 6.28 -7.37 5.23
C ALA A 199 6.75 -8.29 4.09
N PHE A 200 8.06 -8.40 3.92
CA PHE A 200 8.67 -9.43 3.07
C PHE A 200 8.22 -10.82 3.54
N GLY A 201 7.86 -11.70 2.60
CA GLY A 201 7.38 -13.04 2.89
C GLY A 201 5.89 -13.15 3.24
N ASP A 202 5.25 -12.06 3.67
CA ASP A 202 3.81 -12.05 3.94
C ASP A 202 3.00 -12.00 2.65
N PRO A 203 1.74 -12.48 2.64
CA PRO A 203 0.84 -12.31 1.51
C PRO A 203 0.44 -10.84 1.33
N PHE A 204 0.07 -10.49 0.10
CA PHE A 204 -0.70 -9.27 -0.14
C PHE A 204 -2.08 -9.43 0.48
N LYS A 205 -2.63 -8.36 1.03
CA LYS A 205 -3.91 -8.36 1.73
C LYS A 205 -4.85 -7.27 1.26
N ILE A 206 -6.14 -7.55 1.41
CA ILE A 206 -7.19 -6.55 1.34
C ILE A 206 -7.98 -6.56 2.63
N THR A 207 -8.39 -5.38 3.07
CA THR A 207 -9.34 -5.20 4.16
C THR A 207 -10.48 -4.29 3.68
N LEU A 208 -11.71 -4.71 3.93
CA LEU A 208 -12.92 -4.00 3.53
C LEU A 208 -13.53 -3.29 4.74
N PHE A 209 -13.89 -2.02 4.57
CA PHE A 209 -14.50 -1.17 5.60
C PHE A 209 -15.75 -0.48 5.10
N ASN A 210 -16.63 -0.10 6.03
CA ASN A 210 -17.77 0.76 5.74
C ASN A 210 -17.57 2.19 6.26
N ASP A 211 -16.70 2.38 7.26
CA ASP A 211 -16.30 3.67 7.78
C ASP A 211 -14.76 3.82 7.67
N GLU A 212 -14.28 4.98 7.27
CA GLU A 212 -12.85 5.26 7.18
C GLU A 212 -12.14 5.21 8.55
N ASN A 213 -12.86 5.48 9.63
CA ASN A 213 -12.34 5.36 10.99
C ASN A 213 -11.98 3.92 11.38
N ASP A 214 -12.64 2.92 10.78
CA ASP A 214 -12.34 1.49 10.99
C ASP A 214 -10.88 1.15 10.62
N LEU A 215 -10.27 1.95 9.71
CA LEU A 215 -8.85 1.79 9.34
C LEU A 215 -7.93 2.00 10.55
N ILE A 216 -8.13 3.07 11.33
CA ILE A 216 -7.30 3.37 12.53
C ILE A 216 -7.48 2.27 13.57
N GLU A 217 -8.72 1.81 13.79
CA GLU A 217 -9.02 0.73 14.74
C GLU A 217 -8.29 -0.56 14.32
N MET A 218 -8.40 -0.97 13.05
CA MET A 218 -7.73 -2.14 12.51
C MET A 218 -6.20 -2.06 12.65
N LEU A 219 -5.61 -0.89 12.35
CA LEU A 219 -4.17 -0.69 12.48
C LEU A 219 -3.72 -0.73 13.96
N SER A 220 -4.53 -0.21 14.89
CA SER A 220 -4.25 -0.22 16.33
C SER A 220 -4.27 -1.63 16.94
N GLU A 221 -4.98 -2.58 16.32
CA GLU A 221 -5.00 -3.97 16.78
C GLU A 221 -3.73 -4.76 16.45
N ARG A 222 -2.85 -4.21 15.60
CA ARG A 222 -1.63 -4.91 15.16
C ARG A 222 -0.55 -4.88 16.24
N PRO A 223 -0.04 -6.07 16.68
CA PRO A 223 0.93 -6.15 17.77
C PRO A 223 2.24 -5.41 17.48
N ASP A 224 2.65 -5.35 16.21
CA ASP A 224 3.93 -4.77 15.79
C ASP A 224 3.87 -3.24 15.58
N TYR A 225 2.67 -2.63 15.67
CA TYR A 225 2.50 -1.18 15.50
C TYR A 225 2.43 -0.46 16.84
N THR A 226 3.41 -0.77 17.69
CA THR A 226 3.59 -0.14 19.00
C THR A 226 4.91 0.61 19.03
N SER A 227 4.98 1.62 19.93
CA SER A 227 6.24 2.28 20.30
C SER A 227 6.87 1.62 21.51
N GLU A 228 8.17 1.82 21.69
CA GLU A 228 8.85 1.49 22.94
C GLU A 228 8.42 2.45 24.06
N GLU A 229 8.67 2.04 25.33
CA GLU A 229 8.35 2.87 26.48
C GLU A 229 9.11 4.20 26.42
N GLY A 230 8.38 5.30 26.35
CA GLY A 230 8.93 6.65 26.24
C GLY A 230 9.04 7.22 24.83
N ASP A 231 8.81 6.41 23.81
CA ASP A 231 8.72 6.89 22.42
C ASP A 231 7.28 7.34 22.06
N PRO A 232 7.13 8.26 21.09
CA PRO A 232 5.82 8.68 20.64
C PRO A 232 5.08 7.52 19.99
N ALA A 233 3.74 7.50 20.12
CA ALA A 233 2.90 6.57 19.40
C ALA A 233 3.10 6.70 17.89
N PRO A 234 2.99 5.60 17.11
CA PRO A 234 3.04 5.68 15.66
C PRO A 234 1.89 6.55 15.12
N VAL A 235 2.19 7.39 14.13
CA VAL A 235 1.25 8.36 13.57
C VAL A 235 0.78 7.91 12.19
N VAL A 236 -0.53 7.96 11.96
CA VAL A 236 -1.16 7.58 10.70
C VAL A 236 -1.45 8.82 9.87
N TYR A 237 -1.05 8.76 8.60
CA TYR A 237 -1.27 9.82 7.61
C TYR A 237 -2.05 9.30 6.42
N LYS A 238 -2.84 10.19 5.82
CA LYS A 238 -3.51 9.99 4.54
C LYS A 238 -3.04 11.09 3.58
N ASN A 239 -2.35 10.70 2.52
CA ASN A 239 -1.75 11.63 1.55
C ASN A 239 -0.85 12.70 2.18
N GLY A 240 -0.11 12.35 3.25
CA GLY A 240 0.74 13.27 4.00
C GLY A 240 0.06 14.07 5.10
N ASP A 241 -1.28 14.05 5.19
CA ASP A 241 -2.04 14.69 6.26
C ASP A 241 -2.28 13.71 7.41
N ARG A 242 -2.03 14.15 8.65
CA ARG A 242 -2.27 13.34 9.86
C ARG A 242 -3.76 13.06 10.03
N ILE A 243 -4.10 11.78 10.22
CA ILE A 243 -5.49 11.33 10.47
C ILE A 243 -5.67 10.63 11.82
N GLY A 244 -4.60 10.20 12.49
CA GLY A 244 -4.68 9.55 13.79
C GLY A 244 -3.33 9.13 14.36
N GLU A 245 -3.39 8.50 15.54
CA GLU A 245 -2.26 7.86 16.22
C GLU A 245 -2.68 6.46 16.66
N LEU A 246 -1.72 5.53 16.73
CA LEU A 246 -1.96 4.15 17.15
C LEU A 246 -1.65 4.03 18.65
N GLU A 247 -2.53 4.60 19.47
CA GLU A 247 -2.45 4.49 20.93
C GLU A 247 -2.98 3.11 21.39
N ARG A 248 -2.34 2.54 22.40
CA ARG A 248 -2.80 1.34 23.12
C ARG A 248 -3.09 1.64 24.56
#